data_939355fba700e75afff3c0ba56b1f3bd
#
_entry.id   939355fba700e75afff3c0ba56b1f3bd
#
_cell.length_a   1.000
_cell.length_b   1.000
_cell.length_c   1.000
_cell.angle_alpha   90.00
_cell.angle_beta   90.00
_cell.angle_gamma   90.00
#
_symmetry.space_group_name_H-M   'P 1'
#
loop_
_entity.id
_entity.type
_entity.pdbx_description
1 polymer ?
#
loop_
_entity_poly.entity_id
_entity_poly.type
_entity_poly.pdbx_seq_one_letter_code
_entity_poly.pdbx_strand_id
1 'polypeptide(L)'
;MGCFIKCPNHRANTVTFGSGTAANLISEIRLLTKNGCEVDRTQSADVIAKIMTDYMVSTDGVRMLTNAGFGGIFPNNVIQTFAIPLSLISGFFRPTVKGMKIPAGLMSGMRIEFILNNNPKRALTIVGGPGTGISYIIHTPELLFSCMDLNDPTQAVLMRNSAETGLEYTFPSYFSHPFTGSHIQINEQVKKSVSQCTKVFCAVYDVSGVNNVMDESKDGYLSTSALALGNYQYRVGANYYPTKAVDSIAEALYITHATFDKTRDLMTNPCTVGIGEYVAGGRFILGHPLETDDRLNLSGIPLNNSSVLEFRAEIKNHPTVPVVRSYELIIEFISVTRTFVNKTTLKI
;
A
#
# COMPACT_ATOMS: atom_id res chain seq x y z
N MET A 1 17.08 1.87 9.22
CA MET A 1 17.22 0.40 9.23
C MET A 1 18.45 0.01 8.42
N GLY A 2 19.32 -0.87 8.95
CA GLY A 2 20.42 -1.46 8.19
C GLY A 2 20.05 -2.87 7.75
N CYS A 3 20.23 -3.20 6.47
CA CYS A 3 19.98 -4.53 5.95
C CYS A 3 21.30 -5.13 5.45
N PHE A 4 21.60 -6.35 5.87
CA PHE A 4 22.73 -7.12 5.33
C PHE A 4 22.20 -8.12 4.31
N ILE A 5 22.63 -7.98 3.06
CA ILE A 5 22.23 -8.87 1.98
C ILE A 5 23.39 -9.76 1.65
N LYS A 6 23.20 -11.07 1.83
CA LYS A 6 24.18 -12.07 1.47
C LYS A 6 23.65 -12.90 0.30
N CYS A 7 24.27 -12.75 -0.87
CA CYS A 7 24.07 -13.67 -1.99
C CYS A 7 25.23 -14.64 -2.05
N PRO A 8 25.05 -15.94 -1.82
CA PRO A 8 26.11 -16.91 -1.99
C PRO A 8 26.45 -17.10 -3.47
N ASN A 9 27.72 -17.02 -3.81
CA ASN A 9 28.36 -17.51 -5.04
C ASN A 9 28.28 -16.72 -6.36
N HIS A 10 27.94 -15.43 -6.40
CA HIS A 10 28.09 -14.66 -7.65
C HIS A 10 29.05 -13.48 -7.51
N ARG A 11 30.20 -13.56 -8.15
CA ARG A 11 31.33 -12.60 -8.02
C ARG A 11 31.12 -11.22 -8.67
N ALA A 12 30.01 -10.96 -9.33
CA ALA A 12 29.87 -9.73 -10.11
C ALA A 12 28.46 -9.14 -10.16
N ASN A 13 27.50 -9.63 -9.38
CA ASN A 13 26.12 -9.20 -9.53
C ASN A 13 25.77 -8.07 -8.55
N THR A 14 25.12 -7.06 -9.08
CA THR A 14 24.45 -6.02 -8.31
C THR A 14 23.06 -6.50 -7.90
N VAL A 15 22.58 -6.00 -6.78
CA VAL A 15 21.27 -6.33 -6.22
C VAL A 15 20.43 -5.05 -6.15
N THR A 16 19.15 -5.16 -6.39
CA THR A 16 18.18 -4.09 -6.14
C THR A 16 17.05 -4.61 -5.27
N PHE A 17 16.36 -3.73 -4.58
CA PHE A 17 15.11 -4.10 -3.95
C PHE A 17 14.09 -4.50 -5.04
N GLY A 18 13.31 -5.53 -4.77
CA GLY A 18 12.19 -5.91 -5.62
C GLY A 18 11.29 -4.69 -5.84
N SER A 19 10.71 -4.53 -7.03
CA SER A 19 9.98 -3.33 -7.47
C SER A 19 10.63 -1.98 -7.10
N GLY A 20 11.95 -1.97 -6.80
CA GLY A 20 12.72 -0.75 -6.59
C GLY A 20 12.60 -0.10 -5.21
N THR A 21 11.97 -0.74 -4.21
CA THR A 21 11.79 -0.15 -2.88
C THR A 21 12.16 -1.08 -1.72
N ALA A 22 12.80 -0.53 -0.68
CA ALA A 22 13.15 -1.28 0.53
C ALA A 22 11.91 -1.79 1.31
N ALA A 23 10.74 -1.21 1.07
CA ALA A 23 9.50 -1.68 1.70
C ALA A 23 9.13 -3.11 1.29
N ASN A 24 9.65 -3.60 0.18
CA ASN A 24 9.44 -4.99 -0.26
C ASN A 24 10.00 -6.06 0.67
N LEU A 25 10.87 -5.67 1.60
CA LEU A 25 11.33 -6.56 2.66
C LEU A 25 10.21 -6.90 3.66
N ILE A 26 9.13 -6.09 3.71
CA ILE A 26 8.06 -6.20 4.70
C ILE A 26 6.78 -6.64 3.99
N SER A 27 6.31 -7.86 4.28
CA SER A 27 5.04 -8.35 3.75
C SER A 27 3.82 -7.87 4.55
N GLU A 28 4.00 -7.66 5.86
CA GLU A 28 2.91 -7.23 6.73
C GLU A 28 3.43 -6.37 7.87
N ILE A 29 2.65 -5.38 8.30
CA ILE A 29 2.88 -4.61 9.53
C ILE A 29 1.66 -4.73 10.43
N ARG A 30 1.89 -4.94 11.72
CA ARG A 30 0.86 -4.96 12.76
C ARG A 30 1.20 -3.98 13.86
N LEU A 31 0.19 -3.24 14.26
CA LEU A 31 0.26 -2.32 15.38
C LEU A 31 -0.61 -2.85 16.51
N LEU A 32 0.00 -3.10 17.65
CA LEU A 32 -0.66 -3.69 18.81
C LEU A 32 -0.56 -2.73 19.99
N THR A 33 -1.62 -2.64 20.76
CA THR A 33 -1.59 -1.93 22.06
C THR A 33 -0.72 -2.69 23.06
N LYS A 34 -0.44 -2.07 24.22
CA LYS A 34 0.24 -2.71 25.34
C LYS A 34 -0.41 -4.04 25.75
N ASN A 35 -1.72 -4.15 25.62
CA ASN A 35 -2.50 -5.33 25.99
C ASN A 35 -2.62 -6.36 24.85
N GLY A 36 -1.94 -6.14 23.73
CA GLY A 36 -1.98 -7.03 22.58
C GLY A 36 -3.19 -6.89 21.66
N CYS A 37 -4.07 -5.89 21.90
CA CYS A 37 -5.17 -5.62 20.97
C CYS A 37 -4.62 -4.99 19.68
N GLU A 38 -5.09 -5.47 18.54
CA GLU A 38 -4.70 -4.93 17.23
C GLU A 38 -5.35 -3.55 17.00
N VAL A 39 -4.52 -2.57 16.71
CA VAL A 39 -4.93 -1.19 16.37
C VAL A 39 -5.06 -1.05 14.87
N ASP A 40 -4.07 -1.55 14.13
CA ASP A 40 -4.02 -1.54 12.68
C ASP A 40 -3.23 -2.74 12.18
N ARG A 41 -3.60 -3.22 11.02
CA ARG A 41 -2.94 -4.31 10.33
C ARG A 41 -2.94 -4.05 8.84
N THR A 42 -1.77 -3.90 8.26
CA THR A 42 -1.60 -3.76 6.83
C THR A 42 -0.98 -5.03 6.27
N GLN A 43 -1.80 -5.86 5.65
CA GLN A 43 -1.35 -7.00 4.84
C GLN A 43 -0.86 -6.50 3.49
N SER A 44 0.02 -7.27 2.83
CA SER A 44 0.63 -6.88 1.55
C SER A 44 1.23 -5.47 1.59
N ALA A 45 1.94 -5.19 2.69
CA ALA A 45 2.54 -3.88 2.95
C ALA A 45 3.53 -3.46 1.85
N ASP A 46 4.21 -4.43 1.25
CA ASP A 46 5.10 -4.26 0.08
C ASP A 46 4.35 -3.71 -1.14
N VAL A 47 3.20 -4.27 -1.46
CA VAL A 47 2.35 -3.86 -2.57
C VAL A 47 1.79 -2.46 -2.34
N ILE A 48 1.25 -2.23 -1.15
CA ILE A 48 0.69 -0.92 -0.77
C ILE A 48 1.79 0.14 -0.81
N ALA A 49 2.98 -0.15 -0.25
CA ALA A 49 4.10 0.77 -0.30
C ALA A 49 4.53 1.12 -1.73
N LYS A 50 4.55 0.14 -2.63
CA LYS A 50 4.86 0.37 -4.04
C LYS A 50 3.82 1.29 -4.67
N ILE A 51 2.54 0.99 -4.51
CA ILE A 51 1.45 1.80 -5.05
C ILE A 51 1.51 3.23 -4.47
N MET A 52 1.69 3.36 -3.15
CA MET A 52 1.81 4.68 -2.52
C MET A 52 3.04 5.46 -3.01
N THR A 53 4.17 4.78 -3.23
CA THR A 53 5.37 5.41 -3.78
C THR A 53 5.14 5.90 -5.21
N ASP A 54 4.51 5.08 -6.05
CA ASP A 54 4.27 5.42 -7.46
C ASP A 54 3.21 6.52 -7.62
N TYR A 55 2.13 6.47 -6.85
CA TYR A 55 0.98 7.34 -7.08
C TYR A 55 0.87 8.52 -6.11
N MET A 56 1.47 8.46 -4.92
CA MET A 56 1.37 9.54 -3.93
C MET A 56 2.64 10.35 -3.77
N VAL A 57 3.82 9.75 -3.96
CA VAL A 57 5.09 10.45 -3.79
C VAL A 57 5.45 11.21 -5.06
N SER A 58 5.88 12.45 -4.94
CA SER A 58 6.37 13.24 -6.08
C SER A 58 7.72 12.72 -6.57
N THR A 59 8.11 13.09 -7.81
CA THR A 59 9.42 12.72 -8.38
C THR A 59 10.58 13.13 -7.48
N ASP A 60 10.53 14.33 -6.92
CA ASP A 60 11.54 14.79 -5.97
C ASP A 60 11.54 13.99 -4.67
N GLY A 61 10.35 13.63 -4.19
CA GLY A 61 10.19 12.74 -3.04
C GLY A 61 10.80 11.36 -3.28
N VAL A 62 10.56 10.75 -4.43
CA VAL A 62 11.18 9.47 -4.81
C VAL A 62 12.70 9.61 -4.86
N ARG A 63 13.23 10.70 -5.44
CA ARG A 63 14.67 10.96 -5.47
C ARG A 63 15.27 11.09 -4.07
N MET A 64 14.59 11.80 -3.17
CA MET A 64 15.02 11.91 -1.77
C MET A 64 15.03 10.56 -1.05
N LEU A 65 13.99 9.74 -1.26
CA LEU A 65 13.92 8.40 -0.70
C LEU A 65 15.02 7.49 -1.23
N THR A 66 15.31 7.57 -2.52
CA THR A 66 16.42 6.80 -3.15
C THR A 66 17.76 7.20 -2.53
N ASN A 67 18.00 8.49 -2.31
CA ASN A 67 19.19 8.98 -1.63
C ASN A 67 19.30 8.51 -0.16
N ALA A 68 18.16 8.25 0.49
CA ALA A 68 18.10 7.65 1.82
C ALA A 68 18.20 6.10 1.81
N GLY A 69 18.55 5.52 0.67
CA GLY A 69 18.70 4.07 0.52
C GLY A 69 17.39 3.30 0.38
N PHE A 70 16.24 3.97 0.28
CA PHE A 70 14.94 3.33 0.09
C PHE A 70 14.80 2.61 -1.24
N GLY A 71 15.59 3.01 -2.25
CA GLY A 71 15.66 2.39 -3.57
C GLY A 71 17.08 2.39 -4.10
N GLY A 72 17.25 1.91 -5.33
CA GLY A 72 18.54 1.90 -6.02
C GLY A 72 19.19 0.54 -6.13
N ILE A 73 20.35 0.55 -6.76
CA ILE A 73 21.17 -0.64 -7.03
C ILE A 73 22.38 -0.60 -6.09
N PHE A 74 22.69 -1.71 -5.47
CA PHE A 74 23.83 -1.82 -4.55
C PHE A 74 24.64 -3.09 -4.82
N PRO A 75 25.95 -3.08 -4.45
CA PRO A 75 26.80 -4.25 -4.62
C PRO A 75 26.34 -5.43 -3.77
N ASN A 76 26.57 -6.62 -4.28
CA ASN A 76 26.34 -7.86 -3.53
C ASN A 76 27.28 -7.96 -2.31
N ASN A 77 26.84 -8.63 -1.25
CA ASN A 77 27.60 -8.85 0.00
C ASN A 77 28.02 -7.57 0.75
N VAL A 78 27.29 -6.47 0.58
CA VAL A 78 27.52 -5.21 1.28
C VAL A 78 26.40 -4.96 2.27
N ILE A 79 26.74 -4.37 3.40
CA ILE A 79 25.73 -3.85 4.34
C ILE A 79 25.15 -2.59 3.72
N GLN A 80 23.86 -2.63 3.40
CA GLN A 80 23.13 -1.48 2.90
C GLN A 80 22.30 -0.86 4.01
N THR A 81 22.51 0.42 4.28
CA THR A 81 21.64 1.18 5.18
C THR A 81 20.51 1.83 4.39
N PHE A 82 19.29 1.72 4.89
CA PHE A 82 18.12 2.31 4.25
C PHE A 82 17.09 2.77 5.29
N ALA A 83 16.25 3.72 4.90
CA ALA A 83 15.12 4.20 5.69
C ALA A 83 13.82 3.85 4.98
N ILE A 84 12.83 3.35 5.73
CA ILE A 84 11.48 3.11 5.23
C ILE A 84 10.52 4.08 5.91
N PRO A 85 9.88 5.00 5.18
CA PRO A 85 8.83 5.83 5.74
C PRO A 85 7.62 4.96 6.11
N LEU A 86 7.29 4.89 7.39
CA LEU A 86 6.18 4.06 7.86
C LEU A 86 4.82 4.51 7.29
N SER A 87 4.68 5.78 6.94
CA SER A 87 3.48 6.32 6.29
C SER A 87 3.20 5.74 4.89
N LEU A 88 4.17 5.09 4.26
CA LEU A 88 3.97 4.40 2.98
C LEU A 88 3.43 2.98 3.16
N ILE A 89 3.68 2.35 4.32
CA ILE A 89 3.31 0.95 4.57
C ILE A 89 2.14 0.77 5.55
N SER A 90 1.82 1.80 6.34
CA SER A 90 0.66 1.78 7.24
C SER A 90 0.03 3.16 7.30
N GLY A 91 -1.28 3.19 7.13
CA GLY A 91 -2.04 4.42 7.21
C GLY A 91 -2.09 5.02 8.61
N PHE A 92 -1.86 4.24 9.67
CA PHE A 92 -1.76 4.75 11.03
C PHE A 92 -0.72 5.87 11.16
N PHE A 93 0.37 5.80 10.41
CA PHE A 93 1.41 6.85 10.39
C PHE A 93 1.11 7.98 9.38
N ARG A 94 -0.08 7.96 8.77
CA ARG A 94 -0.56 8.98 7.83
C ARG A 94 -1.94 9.48 8.25
N PRO A 95 -2.02 10.44 9.18
CA PRO A 95 -3.31 10.93 9.67
C PRO A 95 -4.15 11.53 8.53
N THR A 96 -5.47 11.33 8.57
CA THR A 96 -6.41 11.89 7.59
C THR A 96 -6.47 13.41 7.68
N VAL A 97 -6.35 13.97 8.88
CA VAL A 97 -6.35 15.42 9.10
C VAL A 97 -4.92 15.95 8.97
N LYS A 98 -4.72 16.87 8.03
CA LYS A 98 -3.43 17.53 7.83
C LYS A 98 -2.95 18.22 9.10
N GLY A 99 -1.74 17.89 9.54
CA GLY A 99 -1.13 18.44 10.75
C GLY A 99 -1.50 17.72 12.05
N MET A 100 -2.44 16.78 12.04
CA MET A 100 -2.71 15.93 13.20
C MET A 100 -1.45 15.15 13.57
N LYS A 101 -1.18 15.08 14.87
CA LYS A 101 -0.07 14.28 15.43
C LYS A 101 -0.63 13.10 16.20
N ILE A 102 0.12 12.01 16.23
CA ILE A 102 -0.24 10.84 17.01
C ILE A 102 -0.11 11.19 18.48
N PRO A 103 -1.17 11.08 19.28
CA PRO A 103 -1.08 11.35 20.72
C PRO A 103 -0.08 10.41 21.39
N ALA A 104 0.82 10.96 22.22
CA ALA A 104 1.84 10.17 22.91
C ALA A 104 1.23 9.07 23.79
N GLY A 105 0.07 9.33 24.39
CA GLY A 105 -0.68 8.34 25.17
C GLY A 105 -1.11 7.12 24.36
N LEU A 106 -1.41 7.29 23.07
CA LEU A 106 -1.74 6.19 22.17
C LEU A 106 -0.52 5.32 21.87
N MET A 107 0.66 5.93 21.79
CA MET A 107 1.92 5.23 21.53
C MET A 107 2.51 4.53 22.76
N SER A 108 2.01 4.84 23.95
CA SER A 108 2.55 4.28 25.19
C SER A 108 2.35 2.75 25.26
N GLY A 109 3.46 2.01 25.23
CA GLY A 109 3.47 0.55 25.22
C GLY A 109 2.97 -0.09 23.93
N MET A 110 2.80 0.67 22.86
CA MET A 110 2.48 0.14 21.53
C MET A 110 3.64 -0.72 21.03
N ARG A 111 3.30 -1.85 20.42
CA ARG A 111 4.22 -2.76 19.76
C ARG A 111 3.99 -2.71 18.24
N ILE A 112 5.06 -2.57 17.50
CA ILE A 112 5.06 -2.64 16.04
C ILE A 112 5.72 -3.95 15.65
N GLU A 113 5.00 -4.79 14.93
CA GLU A 113 5.49 -6.05 14.39
C GLU A 113 5.67 -5.94 12.88
N PHE A 114 6.86 -6.22 12.41
CA PHE A 114 7.16 -6.33 10.99
C PHE A 114 7.30 -7.80 10.63
N ILE A 115 6.47 -8.28 9.72
CA ILE A 115 6.57 -9.60 9.13
C ILE A 115 7.33 -9.47 7.83
N LEU A 116 8.48 -10.12 7.76
CA LEU A 116 9.35 -10.06 6.59
C LEU A 116 8.78 -10.91 5.45
N ASN A 117 9.13 -10.54 4.24
CA ASN A 117 8.72 -11.29 3.06
C ASN A 117 9.43 -12.64 3.02
N ASN A 118 8.66 -13.72 3.01
CA ASN A 118 9.19 -15.09 3.00
C ASN A 118 9.85 -15.46 1.67
N ASN A 119 9.49 -14.78 0.59
CA ASN A 119 10.10 -14.97 -0.71
C ASN A 119 11.22 -13.95 -0.91
N PRO A 120 12.52 -14.36 -0.77
CA PRO A 120 13.63 -13.43 -0.94
C PRO A 120 13.69 -12.80 -2.33
N LYS A 121 13.21 -13.49 -3.35
CA LYS A 121 13.17 -12.98 -4.73
C LYS A 121 12.13 -11.87 -4.90
N ARG A 122 11.04 -11.90 -4.14
CA ARG A 122 10.08 -10.82 -4.07
C ARG A 122 10.66 -9.59 -3.36
N ALA A 123 11.49 -9.82 -2.34
CA ALA A 123 12.14 -8.77 -1.59
C ALA A 123 13.31 -8.12 -2.35
N LEU A 124 14.05 -8.92 -3.10
CA LEU A 124 15.32 -8.55 -3.75
C LEU A 124 15.43 -9.15 -5.15
N THR A 125 15.97 -8.40 -6.08
CA THR A 125 16.23 -8.84 -7.45
C THR A 125 17.72 -8.75 -7.76
N ILE A 126 18.27 -9.77 -8.40
CA ILE A 126 19.65 -9.75 -8.92
C ILE A 126 19.63 -9.13 -10.32
N VAL A 127 20.38 -8.08 -10.50
CA VAL A 127 20.52 -7.44 -11.80
C VAL A 127 21.47 -8.27 -12.68
N GLY A 128 20.93 -8.79 -13.79
CA GLY A 128 21.73 -9.53 -14.79
C GLY A 128 22.06 -10.99 -14.44
N GLY A 129 21.35 -11.61 -13.50
CA GLY A 129 21.57 -13.01 -13.16
C GLY A 129 20.30 -13.76 -12.74
N PRO A 130 20.37 -15.11 -12.69
CA PRO A 130 19.27 -15.91 -12.16
C PRO A 130 19.07 -15.61 -10.68
N GLY A 131 17.85 -15.30 -10.29
CA GLY A 131 17.47 -14.95 -8.92
C GLY A 131 17.47 -16.11 -7.91
N THR A 132 18.39 -17.05 -8.02
CA THR A 132 18.47 -18.22 -7.12
C THR A 132 19.47 -18.00 -5.98
N GLY A 133 19.11 -18.43 -4.77
CA GLY A 133 20.01 -18.39 -3.61
C GLY A 133 20.11 -17.02 -2.92
N ILE A 134 19.13 -16.13 -3.11
CA ILE A 134 19.08 -14.85 -2.42
C ILE A 134 18.69 -15.06 -0.96
N SER A 135 19.44 -14.45 -0.06
CA SER A 135 19.09 -14.34 1.35
C SER A 135 19.44 -12.97 1.89
N TYR A 136 18.72 -12.51 2.91
CA TYR A 136 19.01 -11.24 3.57
C TYR A 136 18.79 -11.35 5.07
N ILE A 137 19.49 -10.50 5.81
CA ILE A 137 19.37 -10.38 7.26
C ILE A 137 19.20 -8.91 7.59
N ILE A 138 18.22 -8.58 8.42
CA ILE A 138 18.01 -7.23 8.92
C ILE A 138 18.78 -7.09 10.24
N HIS A 139 19.69 -6.11 10.28
CA HIS A 139 20.44 -5.78 11.49
C HIS A 139 19.89 -4.50 12.12
N THR A 140 19.89 -4.47 13.46
CA THR A 140 19.63 -3.28 14.28
C THR A 140 18.55 -2.36 13.71
N PRO A 141 17.28 -2.82 13.67
CA PRO A 141 16.20 -1.95 13.25
C PRO A 141 15.99 -0.84 14.29
N GLU A 142 15.93 0.39 13.82
CA GLU A 142 15.70 1.57 14.66
C GLU A 142 14.44 2.29 14.21
N LEU A 143 13.64 2.74 15.16
CA LEU A 143 12.46 3.55 14.90
C LEU A 143 12.80 5.03 15.14
N LEU A 144 12.75 5.82 14.07
CA LEU A 144 12.98 7.27 14.15
C LEU A 144 11.63 8.00 14.07
N PHE A 145 11.35 8.84 15.05
CA PHE A 145 10.17 9.70 15.06
C PHE A 145 10.50 11.06 15.68
N SER A 146 9.80 12.08 15.22
CA SER A 146 9.90 13.43 15.80
C SER A 146 8.82 13.60 16.86
N CYS A 147 9.23 13.98 18.05
CA CYS A 147 8.34 14.39 19.12
C CYS A 147 8.16 15.90 19.14
N MET A 148 6.99 16.34 19.52
CA MET A 148 6.69 17.74 19.77
C MET A 148 6.18 17.88 21.20
N ASP A 149 6.87 18.70 21.98
CA ASP A 149 6.43 19.05 23.33
C ASP A 149 5.38 20.17 23.22
N LEU A 150 4.35 20.05 24.01
CA LEU A 150 3.30 21.05 24.12
C LEU A 150 3.59 21.97 25.31
N ASN A 151 3.24 23.24 25.18
CA ASN A 151 3.29 24.14 26.33
C ASN A 151 2.28 23.73 27.41
N ASP A 152 2.53 24.08 28.66
CA ASP A 152 1.75 23.64 29.82
C ASP A 152 0.23 23.90 29.70
N PRO A 153 -0.26 25.06 29.23
CA PRO A 153 -1.69 25.28 29.06
C PRO A 153 -2.33 24.32 28.07
N THR A 154 -1.68 24.06 26.92
CA THR A 154 -2.17 23.14 25.89
C THR A 154 -2.17 21.70 26.40
N GLN A 155 -1.12 21.32 27.13
CA GLN A 155 -1.01 19.99 27.74
C GLN A 155 -2.11 19.76 28.79
N ALA A 156 -2.42 20.76 29.62
CA ALA A 156 -3.48 20.67 30.62
C ALA A 156 -4.87 20.49 29.97
N VAL A 157 -5.15 21.21 28.89
CA VAL A 157 -6.41 21.06 28.11
C VAL A 157 -6.49 19.66 27.49
N LEU A 158 -5.43 19.18 26.86
CA LEU A 158 -5.40 17.83 26.28
C LEU A 158 -5.57 16.74 27.33
N MET A 159 -4.93 16.88 28.49
CA MET A 159 -5.10 15.94 29.58
C MET A 159 -6.54 15.91 30.12
N ARG A 160 -7.15 17.08 30.27
CA ARG A 160 -8.57 17.17 30.66
C ARG A 160 -9.49 16.50 29.64
N ASN A 161 -9.33 16.82 28.37
CA ASN A 161 -10.13 16.24 27.30
C ASN A 161 -9.93 14.72 27.22
N SER A 162 -8.70 14.22 27.39
CA SER A 162 -8.40 12.78 27.39
C SER A 162 -9.02 12.04 28.57
N ALA A 163 -9.25 12.74 29.70
CA ALA A 163 -9.92 12.14 30.86
C ALA A 163 -11.43 12.06 30.66
N GLU A 164 -12.04 13.08 30.06
CA GLU A 164 -13.50 13.21 29.90
C GLU A 164 -14.03 12.51 28.66
N THR A 165 -13.47 12.80 27.48
CA THR A 165 -13.99 12.36 26.17
C THR A 165 -13.07 11.40 25.42
N GLY A 166 -11.82 11.31 25.84
CA GLY A 166 -10.75 10.63 25.11
C GLY A 166 -10.19 11.47 23.97
N LEU A 167 -8.96 11.20 23.60
CA LEU A 167 -8.33 11.76 22.40
C LEU A 167 -8.59 10.84 21.21
N GLU A 168 -9.23 11.35 20.20
CA GLU A 168 -9.55 10.63 18.98
C GLU A 168 -8.44 10.81 17.95
N TYR A 169 -8.03 9.71 17.33
CA TYR A 169 -7.08 9.69 16.24
C TYR A 169 -7.65 8.90 15.07
N THR A 170 -7.78 9.57 13.94
CA THR A 170 -8.38 9.05 12.72
C THR A 170 -7.31 8.85 11.65
N PHE A 171 -7.29 7.68 11.03
CA PHE A 171 -6.29 7.31 10.02
C PHE A 171 -6.89 6.36 8.98
N PRO A 172 -6.35 6.34 7.75
CA PRO A 172 -6.72 5.33 6.76
C PRO A 172 -6.15 3.97 7.14
N SER A 173 -6.93 2.92 6.96
CA SER A 173 -6.50 1.54 7.14
C SER A 173 -6.72 0.76 5.85
N TYR A 174 -5.99 -0.33 5.66
CA TYR A 174 -6.04 -1.11 4.43
C TYR A 174 -6.47 -2.54 4.70
N PHE A 175 -7.34 -3.03 3.84
CA PHE A 175 -7.66 -4.45 3.77
C PHE A 175 -7.32 -4.97 2.39
N SER A 176 -6.54 -6.04 2.34
CA SER A 176 -6.11 -6.69 1.12
C SER A 176 -6.83 -8.02 0.91
N HIS A 177 -7.32 -8.24 -0.31
CA HIS A 177 -7.98 -9.46 -0.73
C HIS A 177 -7.30 -10.01 -1.99
N PRO A 178 -6.35 -10.97 -1.84
CA PRO A 178 -5.69 -11.61 -2.97
C PRO A 178 -6.60 -12.67 -3.60
N PHE A 179 -6.62 -12.72 -4.92
CA PHE A 179 -7.30 -13.77 -5.68
C PHE A 179 -6.59 -14.03 -7.00
N THR A 180 -6.90 -15.16 -7.63
CA THR A 180 -6.34 -15.57 -8.92
C THR A 180 -7.46 -15.80 -9.92
N GLY A 181 -7.23 -15.45 -11.17
CA GLY A 181 -8.20 -15.66 -12.24
C GLY A 181 -7.49 -16.06 -13.54
N SER A 182 -8.03 -17.07 -14.20
CA SER A 182 -7.62 -17.50 -15.55
C SER A 182 -8.63 -17.10 -16.62
N HIS A 183 -9.75 -16.51 -16.20
CA HIS A 183 -10.84 -16.12 -17.09
C HIS A 183 -10.64 -14.69 -17.61
N ILE A 184 -11.17 -14.45 -18.80
CA ILE A 184 -11.22 -13.10 -19.40
C ILE A 184 -12.12 -12.20 -18.56
N GLN A 185 -13.23 -12.73 -18.06
CA GLN A 185 -14.17 -12.00 -17.21
C GLN A 185 -13.93 -12.36 -15.75
N ILE A 186 -13.77 -11.34 -14.94
CA ILE A 186 -13.53 -11.42 -13.51
C ILE A 186 -14.76 -10.86 -12.82
N ASN A 187 -15.20 -11.56 -11.78
CA ASN A 187 -16.26 -11.12 -10.90
C ASN A 187 -15.93 -11.61 -9.49
N GLU A 188 -15.30 -10.76 -8.69
CA GLU A 188 -14.81 -11.10 -7.35
C GLU A 188 -15.54 -10.28 -6.29
N GLN A 189 -15.99 -10.96 -5.23
CA GLN A 189 -16.72 -10.35 -4.13
C GLN A 189 -15.90 -10.34 -2.86
N VAL A 190 -15.81 -9.17 -2.22
CA VAL A 190 -15.11 -9.00 -0.96
C VAL A 190 -16.10 -8.81 0.19
N LYS A 191 -16.09 -9.75 1.11
CA LYS A 191 -16.93 -9.73 2.32
C LYS A 191 -16.15 -9.08 3.48
N LYS A 192 -16.02 -7.76 3.44
CA LYS A 192 -15.41 -6.97 4.52
C LYS A 192 -16.42 -5.92 4.98
N SER A 193 -16.74 -5.91 6.26
CA SER A 193 -17.58 -4.87 6.84
C SER A 193 -16.71 -3.71 7.31
N VAL A 194 -16.97 -2.53 6.78
CA VAL A 194 -16.32 -1.27 7.19
C VAL A 194 -17.35 -0.14 7.14
N SER A 195 -17.22 0.83 8.03
CA SER A 195 -18.18 1.94 8.11
C SER A 195 -17.96 2.98 7.02
N GLN A 196 -16.74 3.19 6.58
CA GLN A 196 -16.34 4.27 5.66
C GLN A 196 -15.25 3.78 4.73
N CYS A 197 -15.63 3.14 3.62
CA CYS A 197 -14.71 2.81 2.54
C CYS A 197 -14.49 4.05 1.67
N THR A 198 -13.26 4.52 1.59
CA THR A 198 -12.90 5.75 0.88
C THR A 198 -12.40 5.50 -0.52
N LYS A 199 -11.62 4.44 -0.70
CA LYS A 199 -11.00 4.10 -1.98
C LYS A 199 -10.94 2.61 -2.17
N VAL A 200 -11.01 2.20 -3.41
CA VAL A 200 -10.75 0.81 -3.82
C VAL A 200 -9.78 0.83 -4.98
N PHE A 201 -8.85 -0.10 -4.99
CA PHE A 201 -7.96 -0.30 -6.12
C PHE A 201 -7.51 -1.75 -6.23
N CYS A 202 -7.39 -2.22 -7.44
CA CYS A 202 -6.97 -3.57 -7.75
C CYS A 202 -5.60 -3.54 -8.42
N ALA A 203 -4.62 -4.16 -7.78
CA ALA A 203 -3.32 -4.44 -8.38
C ALA A 203 -3.42 -5.70 -9.23
N VAL A 204 -2.83 -5.68 -10.41
CA VAL A 204 -2.85 -6.79 -11.37
C VAL A 204 -1.44 -7.30 -11.57
N TYR A 205 -1.23 -8.60 -11.40
CA TYR A 205 0.06 -9.26 -11.57
C TYR A 205 -0.02 -10.28 -12.70
N ASP A 206 0.97 -10.30 -13.56
CA ASP A 206 1.15 -11.36 -14.53
C ASP A 206 1.88 -12.54 -13.87
N VAL A 207 1.22 -13.69 -13.87
CA VAL A 207 1.84 -14.93 -13.42
C VAL A 207 2.36 -15.67 -14.64
N SER A 208 3.67 -15.71 -14.80
CA SER A 208 4.28 -16.45 -15.89
C SER A 208 4.78 -17.82 -15.40
N GLY A 209 4.49 -18.84 -16.20
CA GLY A 209 5.05 -20.18 -16.04
C GLY A 209 4.09 -21.25 -15.53
N VAL A 210 4.51 -22.52 -15.74
CA VAL A 210 3.73 -23.73 -15.52
C VAL A 210 3.36 -23.98 -14.05
N ASN A 211 4.00 -23.28 -13.10
CA ASN A 211 3.88 -23.55 -11.67
C ASN A 211 3.19 -22.43 -10.87
N ASN A 212 2.47 -21.51 -11.49
CA ASN A 212 1.80 -20.39 -10.79
C ASN A 212 2.72 -19.56 -9.88
N VAL A 213 4.01 -19.61 -10.12
CA VAL A 213 4.99 -18.76 -9.43
C VAL A 213 5.03 -17.45 -10.19
N MET A 214 4.84 -16.33 -9.48
CA MET A 214 5.08 -15.01 -10.05
C MET A 214 6.43 -15.02 -10.78
N ASP A 215 6.48 -14.47 -12.00
CA ASP A 215 7.75 -14.31 -12.70
C ASP A 215 8.61 -13.32 -11.92
N GLU A 216 9.50 -13.88 -11.14
CA GLU A 216 10.39 -13.17 -10.25
C GLU A 216 11.46 -12.37 -10.99
N SER A 217 11.60 -12.60 -12.31
CA SER A 217 12.53 -11.86 -13.18
C SER A 217 11.97 -10.51 -13.62
N LYS A 218 10.64 -10.33 -13.52
CA LYS A 218 10.01 -9.03 -13.72
C LYS A 218 9.81 -8.43 -12.35
N ASP A 219 10.04 -7.17 -12.18
CA ASP A 219 9.83 -6.39 -10.94
C ASP A 219 8.41 -6.51 -10.37
N GLY A 220 7.94 -7.67 -10.39
CA GLY A 220 6.89 -8.54 -9.96
C GLY A 220 5.60 -7.96 -9.42
N TYR A 221 5.39 -6.66 -9.41
CA TYR A 221 4.27 -6.15 -8.64
C TYR A 221 3.08 -5.74 -9.47
N LEU A 222 3.29 -5.15 -10.60
CA LEU A 222 2.16 -4.68 -11.38
C LEU A 222 2.35 -5.12 -12.82
N SER A 223 1.26 -5.60 -13.40
CA SER A 223 1.25 -6.06 -14.78
C SER A 223 1.63 -4.96 -15.76
N THR A 224 2.32 -5.33 -16.81
CA THR A 224 2.43 -4.55 -18.04
C THR A 224 1.24 -4.78 -18.98
N SER A 225 0.19 -5.44 -18.49
CA SER A 225 -0.96 -5.89 -19.30
C SER A 225 -2.07 -4.85 -19.40
N ALA A 226 -1.80 -3.55 -19.18
CA ALA A 226 -2.80 -2.50 -19.33
C ALA A 226 -3.45 -2.50 -20.71
N LEU A 227 -2.70 -2.84 -21.75
CA LEU A 227 -3.23 -2.98 -23.13
C LEU A 227 -4.25 -4.11 -23.29
N ALA A 228 -4.29 -5.06 -22.34
CA ALA A 228 -5.27 -6.13 -22.35
C ALA A 228 -6.60 -5.74 -21.67
N LEU A 229 -6.71 -4.55 -21.10
CA LEU A 229 -7.93 -4.08 -20.47
C LEU A 229 -9.07 -4.01 -21.50
N GLY A 230 -10.14 -4.77 -21.23
CA GLY A 230 -11.41 -4.62 -21.94
C GLY A 230 -12.29 -3.58 -21.27
N ASN A 231 -12.61 -3.82 -20.03
CA ASN A 231 -13.32 -2.88 -19.16
C ASN A 231 -13.13 -3.25 -17.68
N TYR A 232 -13.45 -2.30 -16.79
CA TYR A 232 -13.61 -2.60 -15.36
C TYR A 232 -14.65 -1.71 -14.69
N GLN A 233 -15.16 -2.19 -13.56
CA GLN A 233 -16.15 -1.48 -12.75
C GLN A 233 -16.18 -2.09 -11.35
N TYR A 234 -16.43 -1.26 -10.36
CA TYR A 234 -16.76 -1.69 -9.01
C TYR A 234 -18.26 -1.62 -8.79
N ARG A 235 -18.77 -2.49 -7.93
CA ARG A 235 -20.17 -2.46 -7.50
C ARG A 235 -20.22 -2.54 -5.99
N VAL A 236 -21.05 -1.68 -5.38
CA VAL A 236 -21.35 -1.72 -3.95
C VAL A 236 -22.85 -1.78 -3.78
N GLY A 237 -23.36 -2.91 -3.34
CA GLY A 237 -24.80 -3.17 -3.29
C GLY A 237 -25.44 -3.08 -4.67
N ALA A 238 -26.33 -2.10 -4.88
CA ALA A 238 -27.01 -1.86 -6.16
C ALA A 238 -26.26 -0.87 -7.07
N ASN A 239 -25.29 -0.12 -6.54
CA ASN A 239 -24.63 0.98 -7.24
C ASN A 239 -23.34 0.56 -7.90
N TYR A 240 -23.05 1.13 -9.07
CA TYR A 240 -21.83 0.91 -9.85
C TYR A 240 -20.90 2.11 -9.79
N TYR A 241 -19.59 1.85 -9.70
CA TYR A 241 -18.52 2.83 -9.56
C TYR A 241 -17.36 2.51 -10.53
N PRO A 242 -17.12 3.34 -11.56
CA PRO A 242 -17.99 4.42 -12.00
C PRO A 242 -19.34 3.90 -12.55
N THR A 243 -20.31 4.80 -12.79
CA THR A 243 -21.65 4.43 -13.28
C THR A 243 -21.60 3.72 -14.64
N LYS A 244 -20.67 4.13 -15.50
CA LYS A 244 -20.33 3.46 -16.77
C LYS A 244 -19.04 2.68 -16.57
N ALA A 245 -18.96 1.45 -17.05
CA ALA A 245 -17.73 0.68 -17.04
C ALA A 245 -16.63 1.41 -17.82
N VAL A 246 -15.43 1.46 -17.25
CA VAL A 246 -14.24 2.07 -17.86
C VAL A 246 -13.72 1.14 -18.93
N ASP A 247 -13.64 1.59 -20.17
CA ASP A 247 -13.28 0.79 -21.34
C ASP A 247 -12.02 1.30 -22.08
N SER A 248 -11.39 2.36 -21.56
CA SER A 248 -10.16 2.90 -22.14
C SER A 248 -9.04 3.03 -21.12
N ILE A 249 -7.80 2.86 -21.57
CA ILE A 249 -6.59 2.96 -20.74
C ILE A 249 -6.42 4.39 -20.20
N ALA A 250 -6.73 5.41 -21.01
CA ALA A 250 -6.60 6.80 -20.61
C ALA A 250 -7.60 7.16 -19.49
N GLU A 251 -8.84 6.67 -19.60
CA GLU A 251 -9.85 6.85 -18.58
C GLU A 251 -9.47 6.08 -17.30
N ALA A 252 -8.98 4.84 -17.43
CA ALA A 252 -8.51 4.04 -16.31
C ALA A 252 -7.38 4.73 -15.54
N LEU A 253 -6.40 5.29 -16.26
CA LEU A 253 -5.31 6.06 -15.64
C LEU A 253 -5.83 7.32 -14.96
N TYR A 254 -6.73 8.07 -15.61
CA TYR A 254 -7.30 9.29 -15.03
C TYR A 254 -8.07 9.00 -13.73
N ILE A 255 -8.91 7.97 -13.73
CA ILE A 255 -9.66 7.58 -12.52
C ILE A 255 -8.71 7.07 -11.42
N THR A 256 -7.67 6.34 -11.81
CA THR A 256 -6.63 5.91 -10.87
C THR A 256 -5.92 7.12 -10.24
N HIS A 257 -5.58 8.14 -11.02
CA HIS A 257 -5.04 9.40 -10.47
C HIS A 257 -6.03 10.09 -9.53
N ALA A 258 -7.31 10.12 -9.89
CA ALA A 258 -8.35 10.67 -9.02
C ALA A 258 -8.47 9.90 -7.69
N THR A 259 -8.27 8.58 -7.71
CA THR A 259 -8.26 7.74 -6.51
C THR A 259 -7.20 8.17 -5.50
N PHE A 260 -6.08 8.71 -5.98
CA PHE A 260 -4.97 9.20 -5.14
C PHE A 260 -4.92 10.74 -5.05
N ASP A 261 -6.03 11.42 -5.32
CA ASP A 261 -6.20 12.89 -5.23
C ASP A 261 -5.25 13.70 -6.14
N LYS A 262 -4.68 13.06 -7.19
CA LYS A 262 -3.70 13.69 -8.08
C LYS A 262 -4.33 14.58 -9.15
N THR A 263 -5.62 14.41 -9.42
CA THR A 263 -6.32 15.25 -10.40
C THR A 263 -6.66 16.64 -9.88
N ARG A 264 -6.65 16.84 -8.56
CA ARG A 264 -6.99 18.13 -7.92
C ARG A 264 -5.80 19.07 -7.80
N ASP A 265 -4.60 18.51 -7.71
CA ASP A 265 -3.38 19.28 -7.45
C ASP A 265 -2.30 19.02 -8.52
N LEU A 266 -2.71 19.12 -9.78
CA LEU A 266 -1.84 18.88 -10.92
C LEU A 266 -0.63 19.83 -10.97
N MET A 267 -0.77 21.03 -10.41
CA MET A 267 0.28 22.06 -10.49
C MET A 267 1.36 21.91 -9.44
N THR A 268 0.98 21.50 -8.21
CA THR A 268 1.90 21.47 -7.07
C THR A 268 2.37 20.07 -6.70
N ASN A 269 1.62 19.03 -7.06
CA ASN A 269 1.96 17.65 -6.75
C ASN A 269 1.64 16.69 -7.92
N PRO A 270 2.33 16.83 -9.05
CA PRO A 270 2.09 15.99 -10.21
C PRO A 270 2.37 14.51 -9.89
N CYS A 271 1.54 13.62 -10.43
CA CYS A 271 1.79 12.20 -10.36
C CYS A 271 2.99 11.82 -11.24
N THR A 272 3.82 10.89 -10.78
CA THR A 272 4.97 10.37 -11.53
C THR A 272 4.57 9.37 -12.60
N VAL A 273 3.37 8.77 -12.49
CA VAL A 273 2.90 7.74 -13.41
C VAL A 273 2.23 8.38 -14.62
N GLY A 274 2.94 8.42 -15.73
CA GLY A 274 2.38 8.75 -17.04
C GLY A 274 1.80 7.52 -17.74
N ILE A 275 1.22 7.75 -18.94
CA ILE A 275 0.61 6.65 -19.71
C ILE A 275 1.64 5.58 -20.10
N GLY A 276 2.89 5.94 -20.33
CA GLY A 276 3.96 5.01 -20.68
C GLY A 276 4.29 4.06 -19.53
N GLU A 277 4.46 4.60 -18.34
CA GLU A 277 4.73 3.82 -17.11
C GLU A 277 3.51 2.95 -16.72
N TYR A 278 2.30 3.47 -16.93
CA TYR A 278 1.07 2.73 -16.68
C TYR A 278 0.93 1.52 -17.61
N VAL A 279 1.25 1.69 -18.88
CA VAL A 279 1.10 0.64 -19.91
C VAL A 279 2.25 -0.36 -19.90
N ALA A 280 3.48 0.10 -19.75
CA ALA A 280 4.68 -0.72 -19.95
C ALA A 280 5.66 -0.73 -18.78
N GLY A 281 5.49 0.17 -17.79
CA GLY A 281 6.41 0.35 -16.68
C GLY A 281 6.08 -0.47 -15.43
N GLY A 282 5.15 -1.43 -15.50
CA GLY A 282 4.77 -2.24 -14.35
C GLY A 282 4.07 -1.45 -13.23
N ARG A 283 3.24 -0.47 -13.61
CA ARG A 283 2.48 0.37 -12.67
C ARG A 283 0.97 0.33 -12.91
N PHE A 284 0.51 -0.75 -13.52
CA PHE A 284 -0.90 -0.93 -13.88
C PHE A 284 -1.74 -1.32 -12.67
N ILE A 285 -2.62 -0.42 -12.24
CA ILE A 285 -3.66 -0.67 -11.24
C ILE A 285 -4.99 -0.10 -11.72
N LEU A 286 -6.07 -0.62 -11.18
CA LEU A 286 -7.43 -0.19 -11.47
C LEU A 286 -8.02 0.42 -10.19
N GLY A 287 -8.07 1.76 -10.13
CA GLY A 287 -8.55 2.48 -8.94
C GLY A 287 -9.91 3.12 -9.13
N HIS A 288 -10.60 3.38 -8.01
CA HIS A 288 -11.79 4.22 -7.97
C HIS A 288 -11.96 4.88 -6.60
N PRO A 289 -12.16 6.21 -6.51
CA PRO A 289 -12.53 6.88 -5.28
C PRO A 289 -14.00 6.58 -4.95
N LEU A 290 -14.27 6.23 -3.70
CA LEU A 290 -15.63 6.00 -3.19
C LEU A 290 -16.10 7.12 -2.26
N GLU A 291 -15.21 8.03 -1.93
CA GLU A 291 -15.56 9.22 -1.16
C GLU A 291 -16.12 10.32 -2.07
N THR A 292 -17.13 11.03 -1.56
CA THR A 292 -17.77 12.15 -2.27
C THR A 292 -17.07 13.47 -2.01
N ASP A 293 -16.46 13.62 -0.83
CA ASP A 293 -15.71 14.83 -0.45
C ASP A 293 -14.58 14.43 0.52
N ASP A 294 -13.34 14.60 0.06
CA ASP A 294 -12.11 14.34 0.84
C ASP A 294 -11.89 15.34 1.99
N ARG A 295 -12.59 16.48 1.99
CA ARG A 295 -12.53 17.49 3.05
C ARG A 295 -13.30 17.08 4.30
N LEU A 296 -14.26 16.19 4.12
CA LEU A 296 -15.08 15.68 5.22
C LEU A 296 -14.52 14.30 5.63
N ASN A 297 -13.88 14.22 6.78
CA ASN A 297 -13.41 12.97 7.37
C ASN A 297 -14.50 11.90 7.58
N LEU A 298 -15.72 12.18 7.15
CA LEU A 298 -16.90 11.33 7.26
C LEU A 298 -17.41 10.88 5.90
N SER A 299 -16.72 11.22 4.81
CA SER A 299 -17.11 10.75 3.49
C SER A 299 -16.61 9.31 3.29
N GLY A 300 -17.35 8.54 2.53
CA GLY A 300 -17.06 7.13 2.26
C GLY A 300 -18.34 6.31 2.24
N ILE A 301 -18.25 5.13 1.64
CA ILE A 301 -19.38 4.23 1.48
C ILE A 301 -19.29 3.11 2.51
N PRO A 302 -20.34 2.81 3.27
CA PRO A 302 -20.34 1.66 4.17
C PRO A 302 -20.39 0.35 3.38
N LEU A 303 -19.50 -0.58 3.73
CA LEU A 303 -19.54 -1.96 3.25
C LEU A 303 -20.08 -2.84 4.38
N ASN A 304 -21.11 -3.63 4.08
CA ASN A 304 -21.72 -4.55 5.01
C ASN A 304 -22.34 -5.74 4.26
N ASN A 305 -23.03 -6.60 4.95
CA ASN A 305 -23.65 -7.79 4.33
C ASN A 305 -24.67 -7.48 3.21
N SER A 306 -25.30 -6.31 3.24
CA SER A 306 -26.22 -5.84 2.19
C SER A 306 -25.55 -5.01 1.09
N SER A 307 -24.33 -4.51 1.37
CA SER A 307 -23.56 -3.65 0.47
C SER A 307 -22.16 -4.23 0.27
N VAL A 308 -22.11 -5.44 -0.29
CA VAL A 308 -20.87 -6.15 -0.58
C VAL A 308 -20.14 -5.45 -1.73
N LEU A 309 -18.83 -5.31 -1.60
CA LEU A 309 -17.99 -4.83 -2.70
C LEU A 309 -17.75 -5.97 -3.69
N GLU A 310 -18.02 -5.69 -4.94
CA GLU A 310 -17.77 -6.59 -6.07
C GLU A 310 -16.86 -5.88 -7.09
N PHE A 311 -15.78 -6.53 -7.48
CA PHE A 311 -14.92 -6.09 -8.57
C PHE A 311 -15.25 -6.86 -9.83
N ARG A 312 -15.53 -6.12 -10.89
CA ARG A 312 -15.81 -6.68 -12.23
C ARG A 312 -14.78 -6.13 -13.20
N ALA A 313 -14.19 -7.02 -13.98
CA ALA A 313 -13.27 -6.60 -15.04
C ALA A 313 -13.29 -7.61 -16.20
N GLU A 314 -13.03 -7.11 -17.38
CA GLU A 314 -12.68 -7.88 -18.55
C GLU A 314 -11.23 -7.60 -18.91
N ILE A 315 -10.36 -8.58 -18.75
CA ILE A 315 -8.96 -8.48 -19.13
C ILE A 315 -8.66 -9.54 -20.18
N LYS A 316 -8.48 -9.09 -21.41
CA LYS A 316 -8.27 -9.96 -22.56
C LYS A 316 -6.95 -10.72 -22.40
N ASN A 317 -6.95 -11.97 -22.80
CA ASN A 317 -5.71 -12.74 -22.86
C ASN A 317 -4.88 -12.33 -24.07
N HIS A 318 -3.56 -12.48 -23.95
CA HIS A 318 -2.71 -12.43 -25.13
C HIS A 318 -3.19 -13.52 -26.13
N PRO A 319 -3.24 -13.23 -27.44
CA PRO A 319 -3.88 -14.12 -28.42
C PRO A 319 -3.29 -15.52 -28.52
N THR A 320 -2.11 -15.78 -27.95
CA THR A 320 -1.39 -17.06 -28.11
C THR A 320 -1.17 -17.85 -26.81
N VAL A 321 -1.37 -17.25 -25.63
CA VAL A 321 -1.11 -17.93 -24.34
C VAL A 321 -2.16 -17.51 -23.30
N PRO A 322 -2.88 -18.46 -22.68
CA PRO A 322 -3.70 -18.16 -21.52
C PRO A 322 -2.81 -17.66 -20.38
N VAL A 323 -2.96 -16.42 -19.99
CA VAL A 323 -2.20 -15.85 -18.88
C VAL A 323 -3.03 -15.98 -17.62
N VAL A 324 -2.53 -16.76 -16.66
CA VAL A 324 -3.08 -16.74 -15.31
C VAL A 324 -2.59 -15.44 -14.65
N ARG A 325 -3.51 -14.68 -14.10
CA ARG A 325 -3.21 -13.45 -13.37
C ARG A 325 -3.56 -13.58 -11.92
N SER A 326 -2.72 -13.04 -11.08
CA SER A 326 -3.03 -12.80 -9.70
C SER A 326 -3.49 -11.35 -9.54
N TYR A 327 -4.45 -11.16 -8.69
CA TYR A 327 -5.05 -9.88 -8.40
C TYR A 327 -4.98 -9.63 -6.91
N GLU A 328 -4.85 -8.38 -6.54
CA GLU A 328 -4.96 -7.98 -5.15
C GLU A 328 -5.87 -6.77 -5.05
N LEU A 329 -7.08 -7.00 -4.57
CA LEU A 329 -8.06 -5.96 -4.34
C LEU A 329 -7.82 -5.34 -2.97
N ILE A 330 -7.50 -4.06 -2.96
CA ILE A 330 -7.20 -3.31 -1.75
C ILE A 330 -8.32 -2.31 -1.50
N ILE A 331 -8.81 -2.32 -0.27
CA ILE A 331 -9.83 -1.41 0.24
C ILE A 331 -9.15 -0.48 1.24
N GLU A 332 -9.22 0.83 0.99
CA GLU A 332 -8.87 1.85 1.98
C GLU A 332 -10.13 2.29 2.71
N PHE A 333 -10.09 2.34 4.03
CA PHE A 333 -11.20 2.73 4.87
C PHE A 333 -10.71 3.53 6.08
N ILE A 334 -11.59 4.32 6.65
CA ILE A 334 -11.26 5.14 7.82
C ILE A 334 -11.37 4.31 9.09
N SER A 335 -10.30 4.30 9.86
CA SER A 335 -10.22 3.73 11.21
C SER A 335 -10.08 4.83 12.24
N VAL A 336 -10.69 4.63 13.39
CA VAL A 336 -10.69 5.59 14.49
C VAL A 336 -10.23 4.90 15.76
N THR A 337 -9.20 5.45 16.40
CA THR A 337 -8.79 5.05 17.74
C THR A 337 -9.07 6.16 18.74
N ARG A 338 -9.50 5.79 19.94
CA ARG A 338 -9.73 6.72 21.02
C ARG A 338 -8.91 6.33 22.25
N THR A 339 -8.12 7.28 22.74
CA THR A 339 -7.25 7.09 23.91
C THR A 339 -7.81 7.89 25.09
N PHE A 340 -8.00 7.20 26.22
CA PHE A 340 -8.32 7.82 27.51
C PHE A 340 -7.09 7.80 28.42
N VAL A 341 -7.05 8.66 29.43
CA VAL A 341 -6.06 8.54 30.50
C VAL A 341 -6.23 7.14 31.12
N ASN A 342 -5.22 6.29 31.00
CA ASN A 342 -5.20 4.90 31.46
C ASN A 342 -5.99 3.85 30.65
N LYS A 343 -6.65 4.20 29.54
CA LYS A 343 -7.32 3.23 28.65
C LYS A 343 -7.20 3.62 27.20
N THR A 344 -6.98 2.64 26.35
CA THR A 344 -7.10 2.78 24.90
C THR A 344 -8.30 1.96 24.44
N THR A 345 -9.24 2.59 23.78
CA THR A 345 -10.41 1.90 23.20
C THR A 345 -10.33 2.04 21.70
N LEU A 346 -10.35 0.91 21.01
CA LEU A 346 -10.43 0.87 19.55
C LEU A 346 -11.90 0.91 19.14
N LYS A 347 -12.23 1.76 18.18
CA LYS A 347 -13.52 1.77 17.51
C LYS A 347 -13.26 1.63 16.01
N ILE A 348 -13.69 0.53 15.44
CA ILE A 348 -13.62 0.23 13.99
C ILE A 348 -14.97 0.54 13.35
#